data_6e8d97949b239c2bc99bdb8d7746d717
#
_entry.id   6e8d97949b239c2bc99bdb8d7746d717
#
_cell.length_a   1.000
_cell.length_b   1.000
_cell.length_c   1.000
_cell.angle_alpha   90.00
_cell.angle_beta   90.00
_cell.angle_gamma   90.00
#
_symmetry.space_group_name_H-M   'P 1'
#
loop_
_entity.id
_entity.type
_entity.pdbx_description
1 polymer ?
#
loop_
_entity_poly.entity_id
_entity_poly.type
_entity_poly.pdbx_seq_one_letter_code
_entity_poly.pdbx_strand_id
1 'polypeptide(L)'
;GAQANAVLAPLQRKIGPDPASINACKIGGIVANNSSGMCCGTAQNSYHTLAGMRLILADGSVLDSEDPLSVARFHASHGELLEQLAELGRQTRANTELAAKIRHKYRLKNTTGLSLNALIDYELPLDILSHLMVGSEGTLGFISSVTYHTVPDHPHKASALVVFPDVQSCCHAVTVLKSQPVSAVELLDRRSLRSVENKAGMPVWVKALSANACALLIESRAASQALLQEQLAQIMASIAHFPVEKQVDFSSDPVVYEQLWKIRKDTFPAVGAV
;
A
#
# COMPACT_ATOMS: atom_id res chain seq x y z
N GLY A 1 12.72 -5.52 -3.84
CA GLY A 1 12.19 -4.16 -3.77
C GLY A 1 13.26 -3.15 -3.41
N ALA A 2 13.98 -3.35 -2.30
CA ALA A 2 14.99 -2.39 -1.82
C ALA A 2 16.08 -2.07 -2.85
N GLN A 3 16.58 -3.08 -3.59
CA GLN A 3 17.57 -2.86 -4.63
C GLN A 3 17.05 -1.96 -5.77
N ALA A 4 15.79 -2.13 -6.17
CA ALA A 4 15.18 -1.26 -7.18
C ALA A 4 15.10 0.19 -6.67
N ASN A 5 14.68 0.38 -5.41
CA ASN A 5 14.65 1.69 -4.79
C ASN A 5 16.05 2.34 -4.64
N ALA A 6 17.08 1.54 -4.36
CA ALA A 6 18.45 2.05 -4.30
C ALA A 6 18.92 2.61 -5.67
N VAL A 7 18.52 1.97 -6.77
CA VAL A 7 18.83 2.47 -8.14
C VAL A 7 18.03 3.73 -8.46
N LEU A 8 16.81 3.86 -7.95
CA LEU A 8 15.91 5.00 -8.22
C LEU A 8 16.17 6.20 -7.30
N ALA A 9 16.78 5.99 -6.13
CA ALA A 9 17.00 7.02 -5.12
C ALA A 9 17.74 8.29 -5.64
N PRO A 10 18.79 8.20 -6.50
CA PRO A 10 19.44 9.39 -7.06
C PRO A 10 18.51 10.25 -7.92
N LEU A 11 17.42 9.65 -8.43
CA LEU A 11 16.39 10.35 -9.22
C LEU A 11 15.24 10.86 -8.33
N GLN A 12 15.34 10.73 -7.00
CA GLN A 12 14.25 11.01 -6.06
C GLN A 12 12.95 10.26 -6.42
N ARG A 13 13.11 9.01 -6.89
CA ARG A 13 12.01 8.13 -7.28
C ARG A 13 12.13 6.81 -6.54
N LYS A 14 11.00 6.12 -6.45
CA LYS A 14 10.91 4.74 -5.94
C LYS A 14 9.84 3.96 -6.69
N ILE A 15 9.80 2.63 -6.50
CA ILE A 15 8.64 1.83 -6.91
C ILE A 15 7.46 2.18 -5.99
N GLY A 16 6.25 2.09 -6.52
CA GLY A 16 5.03 2.42 -5.78
C GLY A 16 4.79 1.51 -4.57
N PRO A 17 4.75 0.18 -4.72
CA PRO A 17 4.50 -0.73 -3.61
C PRO A 17 5.65 -0.71 -2.59
N ASP A 18 5.29 -0.59 -1.29
CA ASP A 18 6.23 -0.46 -0.17
C ASP A 18 5.96 -1.48 0.96
N PRO A 19 5.89 -2.80 0.67
CA PRO A 19 5.57 -3.79 1.70
C PRO A 19 6.58 -3.75 2.86
N ALA A 20 6.14 -4.12 4.06
CA ALA A 20 7.02 -4.18 5.24
C ALA A 20 8.23 -5.11 5.02
N SER A 21 8.09 -6.10 4.14
CA SER A 21 9.16 -7.03 3.72
C SER A 21 10.04 -6.52 2.58
N ILE A 22 10.00 -5.22 2.22
CA ILE A 22 10.68 -4.63 1.04
C ILE A 22 12.16 -4.98 0.96
N ASN A 23 12.83 -5.14 2.09
CA ASN A 23 14.25 -5.49 2.17
C ASN A 23 14.54 -6.96 1.86
N ALA A 24 13.56 -7.84 1.97
CA ALA A 24 13.72 -9.29 1.79
C ALA A 24 12.95 -9.83 0.57
N CYS A 25 11.85 -9.21 0.17
CA CYS A 25 11.02 -9.69 -0.91
C CYS A 25 11.57 -9.36 -2.30
N LYS A 26 11.22 -10.21 -3.27
CA LYS A 26 11.50 -9.98 -4.69
C LYS A 26 10.31 -9.32 -5.37
N ILE A 27 10.56 -8.59 -6.46
CA ILE A 27 9.53 -7.86 -7.21
C ILE A 27 8.40 -8.78 -7.68
N GLY A 28 8.73 -9.96 -8.22
CA GLY A 28 7.71 -10.93 -8.64
C GLY A 28 6.74 -11.33 -7.52
N GLY A 29 7.25 -11.52 -6.29
CA GLY A 29 6.40 -11.79 -5.12
C GLY A 29 5.55 -10.58 -4.72
N ILE A 30 6.07 -9.36 -4.83
CA ILE A 30 5.30 -8.13 -4.58
C ILE A 30 4.10 -8.04 -5.53
N VAL A 31 4.32 -8.32 -6.83
CA VAL A 31 3.27 -8.29 -7.85
C VAL A 31 2.27 -9.42 -7.66
N ALA A 32 2.77 -10.65 -7.53
CA ALA A 32 1.92 -11.84 -7.41
C ALA A 32 0.98 -11.78 -6.20
N ASN A 33 1.41 -11.12 -5.11
CA ASN A 33 0.57 -10.90 -3.93
C ASN A 33 -0.20 -9.57 -3.96
N ASN A 34 0.11 -8.64 -4.88
CA ASN A 34 -0.31 -7.24 -4.82
C ASN A 34 0.03 -6.58 -3.48
N SER A 35 1.22 -6.89 -2.97
CA SER A 35 1.67 -6.44 -1.66
C SER A 35 1.68 -4.93 -1.56
N SER A 36 1.01 -4.41 -0.54
CA SER A 36 0.91 -2.99 -0.26
C SER A 36 1.49 -2.70 1.11
N GLY A 37 2.29 -1.65 1.20
CA GLY A 37 2.79 -1.14 2.47
C GLY A 37 1.87 -0.10 3.11
N MET A 38 2.44 0.62 4.05
CA MET A 38 1.72 1.62 4.84
C MET A 38 1.49 2.92 4.06
N CYS A 39 2.46 3.33 3.23
CA CYS A 39 2.41 4.60 2.52
C CYS A 39 1.83 4.50 1.11
N CYS A 40 1.96 3.35 0.42
CA CYS A 40 1.48 3.22 -0.96
C CYS A 40 -0.05 3.19 -1.06
N GLY A 41 -0.74 2.80 -0.03
CA GLY A 41 -2.19 2.65 -0.04
C GLY A 41 -2.67 1.71 -1.16
N THR A 42 -3.79 2.06 -1.78
CA THR A 42 -4.25 1.45 -3.04
C THR A 42 -3.71 2.19 -4.25
N ALA A 43 -3.46 3.51 -4.15
CA ALA A 43 -3.09 4.36 -5.27
C ALA A 43 -1.72 4.06 -5.88
N GLN A 44 -0.79 3.52 -5.11
CA GLN A 44 0.58 3.24 -5.54
C GLN A 44 0.97 1.77 -5.41
N ASN A 45 0.00 0.86 -5.28
CA ASN A 45 0.25 -0.58 -5.26
C ASN A 45 0.66 -1.11 -6.65
N SER A 46 1.00 -2.40 -6.73
CA SER A 46 1.41 -3.02 -8.01
C SER A 46 0.35 -2.88 -9.09
N TYR A 47 -0.94 -2.99 -8.73
CA TYR A 47 -2.04 -2.88 -9.67
C TYR A 47 -2.11 -1.51 -10.37
N HIS A 48 -1.96 -0.42 -9.62
CA HIS A 48 -2.09 0.94 -10.15
C HIS A 48 -0.79 1.50 -10.75
N THR A 49 0.35 0.87 -10.47
CA THR A 49 1.64 1.32 -10.99
C THR A 49 2.21 0.41 -12.08
N LEU A 50 1.48 -0.65 -12.46
CA LEU A 50 1.87 -1.53 -13.55
C LEU A 50 1.92 -0.76 -14.88
N ALA A 51 3.05 -0.83 -15.57
CA ALA A 51 3.23 -0.32 -16.92
C ALA A 51 3.32 -1.46 -17.94
N GLY A 52 3.95 -2.58 -17.57
CA GLY A 52 4.08 -3.76 -18.41
C GLY A 52 4.57 -4.96 -17.62
N MET A 53 4.43 -6.15 -18.21
CA MET A 53 4.96 -7.37 -17.62
C MET A 53 5.27 -8.44 -18.66
N ARG A 54 6.15 -9.35 -18.28
CA ARG A 54 6.42 -10.57 -19.03
C ARG A 54 5.93 -11.78 -18.25
N LEU A 55 5.05 -12.53 -18.89
CA LEU A 55 4.34 -13.70 -18.34
C LEU A 55 4.80 -14.99 -19.00
N ILE A 56 4.75 -16.08 -18.24
CA ILE A 56 4.86 -17.44 -18.74
C ILE A 56 3.60 -18.16 -18.27
N LEU A 57 2.76 -18.61 -19.20
CA LEU A 57 1.53 -19.32 -18.89
C LEU A 57 1.78 -20.82 -18.64
N ALA A 58 0.77 -21.54 -18.19
CA ALA A 58 0.87 -22.95 -17.82
C ALA A 58 1.23 -23.87 -19.01
N ASP A 59 0.92 -23.46 -20.23
CA ASP A 59 1.28 -24.18 -21.46
C ASP A 59 2.70 -23.87 -21.96
N GLY A 60 3.45 -23.04 -21.24
CA GLY A 60 4.80 -22.59 -21.58
C GLY A 60 4.85 -21.41 -22.54
N SER A 61 3.71 -20.87 -22.98
CA SER A 61 3.70 -19.68 -23.83
C SER A 61 4.17 -18.45 -23.07
N VAL A 62 4.84 -17.56 -23.80
CA VAL A 62 5.43 -16.33 -23.25
C VAL A 62 4.72 -15.11 -23.85
N LEU A 63 4.23 -14.23 -22.98
CA LEU A 63 3.74 -12.91 -23.34
C LEU A 63 4.64 -11.85 -22.71
N ASP A 64 5.21 -10.98 -23.53
CA ASP A 64 5.82 -9.71 -23.11
C ASP A 64 4.90 -8.59 -23.59
N SER A 65 4.24 -7.91 -22.66
CA SER A 65 3.24 -6.90 -23.00
C SER A 65 3.83 -5.62 -23.59
N GLU A 66 5.16 -5.45 -23.48
CA GLU A 66 5.89 -4.29 -24.01
C GLU A 66 6.57 -4.60 -25.35
N ASP A 67 6.62 -5.87 -25.79
CA ASP A 67 7.14 -6.26 -27.10
C ASP A 67 6.01 -6.48 -28.12
N PRO A 68 5.87 -5.60 -29.15
CA PRO A 68 4.81 -5.73 -30.16
C PRO A 68 4.82 -7.08 -30.88
N LEU A 69 6.01 -7.69 -31.10
CA LEU A 69 6.09 -9.00 -31.74
C LEU A 69 5.61 -10.13 -30.82
N SER A 70 5.90 -10.02 -29.52
CA SER A 70 5.36 -10.97 -28.53
C SER A 70 3.84 -10.84 -28.43
N VAL A 71 3.32 -9.64 -28.39
CA VAL A 71 1.88 -9.35 -28.40
C VAL A 71 1.21 -9.92 -29.63
N ALA A 72 1.76 -9.69 -30.83
CA ALA A 72 1.18 -10.24 -32.08
C ALA A 72 1.18 -11.77 -32.11
N ARG A 73 2.26 -12.41 -31.65
CA ARG A 73 2.33 -13.88 -31.54
C ARG A 73 1.30 -14.41 -30.54
N PHE A 74 1.15 -13.73 -29.41
CA PHE A 74 0.20 -14.12 -28.38
C PHE A 74 -1.25 -13.99 -28.87
N HIS A 75 -1.59 -12.93 -29.58
CA HIS A 75 -2.90 -12.78 -30.25
C HIS A 75 -3.17 -13.92 -31.23
N ALA A 76 -2.19 -14.33 -32.02
CA ALA A 76 -2.34 -15.41 -32.98
C ALA A 76 -2.55 -16.79 -32.33
N SER A 77 -1.89 -17.04 -31.19
CA SER A 77 -1.95 -18.35 -30.51
C SER A 77 -3.02 -18.43 -29.42
N HIS A 78 -3.42 -17.32 -28.82
CA HIS A 78 -4.33 -17.24 -27.67
C HIS A 78 -5.54 -16.33 -27.93
N GLY A 79 -5.93 -16.16 -29.20
CA GLY A 79 -7.06 -15.30 -29.59
C GLY A 79 -8.35 -15.66 -28.86
N GLU A 80 -8.65 -16.94 -28.73
CA GLU A 80 -9.85 -17.40 -28.01
C GLU A 80 -9.84 -16.99 -26.52
N LEU A 81 -8.70 -17.14 -25.82
CA LEU A 81 -8.55 -16.69 -24.44
C LEU A 81 -8.80 -15.18 -24.32
N LEU A 82 -8.25 -14.40 -25.25
CA LEU A 82 -8.40 -12.95 -25.23
C LEU A 82 -9.85 -12.51 -25.53
N GLU A 83 -10.53 -13.21 -26.44
CA GLU A 83 -11.96 -12.99 -26.72
C GLU A 83 -12.84 -13.32 -25.51
N GLN A 84 -12.57 -14.44 -24.82
CA GLN A 84 -13.26 -14.82 -23.60
C GLN A 84 -13.05 -13.80 -22.48
N LEU A 85 -11.84 -13.27 -22.31
CA LEU A 85 -11.54 -12.22 -21.34
C LEU A 85 -12.26 -10.90 -21.66
N ALA A 86 -12.27 -10.51 -22.94
CA ALA A 86 -13.00 -9.33 -23.40
C ALA A 86 -14.50 -9.46 -23.13
N GLU A 87 -15.08 -10.64 -23.44
CA GLU A 87 -16.50 -10.93 -23.19
C GLU A 87 -16.82 -10.92 -21.69
N LEU A 88 -15.99 -11.55 -20.86
CA LEU A 88 -16.15 -11.55 -19.41
C LEU A 88 -16.10 -10.12 -18.85
N GLY A 89 -15.20 -9.29 -19.36
CA GLY A 89 -15.14 -7.87 -19.01
C GLY A 89 -16.42 -7.12 -19.41
N ARG A 90 -16.94 -7.33 -20.64
CA ARG A 90 -18.20 -6.71 -21.09
C ARG A 90 -19.38 -7.12 -20.22
N GLN A 91 -19.53 -8.41 -19.94
CA GLN A 91 -20.60 -8.94 -19.08
C GLN A 91 -20.51 -8.37 -17.66
N THR A 92 -19.30 -8.29 -17.10
CA THR A 92 -19.08 -7.74 -15.75
C THR A 92 -19.46 -6.26 -15.69
N ARG A 93 -19.07 -5.47 -16.70
CA ARG A 93 -19.44 -4.05 -16.78
C ARG A 93 -20.92 -3.82 -17.02
N ALA A 94 -21.56 -4.67 -17.82
CA ALA A 94 -23.00 -4.62 -18.10
C ALA A 94 -23.85 -4.95 -16.87
N ASN A 95 -23.35 -5.79 -15.95
CA ASN A 95 -24.00 -6.09 -14.69
C ASN A 95 -23.67 -4.96 -13.68
N THR A 96 -24.54 -3.96 -13.63
CA THR A 96 -24.33 -2.74 -12.81
C THR A 96 -24.19 -3.02 -11.32
N GLU A 97 -24.92 -4.01 -10.80
CA GLU A 97 -24.85 -4.41 -9.38
C GLU A 97 -23.49 -5.04 -9.07
N LEU A 98 -23.06 -6.01 -9.89
CA LEU A 98 -21.75 -6.66 -9.73
C LEU A 98 -20.62 -5.65 -9.88
N ALA A 99 -20.68 -4.79 -10.88
CA ALA A 99 -19.66 -3.75 -11.10
C ALA A 99 -19.58 -2.78 -9.91
N ALA A 100 -20.72 -2.37 -9.34
CA ALA A 100 -20.73 -1.53 -8.14
C ALA A 100 -20.13 -2.24 -6.93
N LYS A 101 -20.42 -3.53 -6.74
CA LYS A 101 -19.85 -4.36 -5.67
C LYS A 101 -18.34 -4.50 -5.80
N ILE A 102 -17.84 -4.75 -7.02
CA ILE A 102 -16.40 -4.82 -7.29
C ILE A 102 -15.75 -3.47 -6.99
N ARG A 103 -16.25 -2.35 -7.54
CA ARG A 103 -15.71 -1.01 -7.23
C ARG A 103 -15.68 -0.72 -5.74
N HIS A 104 -16.72 -1.10 -5.02
CA HIS A 104 -16.77 -0.91 -3.56
C HIS A 104 -15.69 -1.71 -2.85
N LYS A 105 -15.52 -3.00 -3.21
CA LYS A 105 -14.53 -3.90 -2.60
C LYS A 105 -13.10 -3.41 -2.81
N TYR A 106 -12.75 -3.00 -4.02
CA TYR A 106 -11.37 -2.65 -4.39
C TYR A 106 -10.98 -1.20 -4.03
N ARG A 107 -11.83 -0.46 -3.32
CA ARG A 107 -11.41 0.77 -2.61
C ARG A 107 -10.48 0.49 -1.44
N LEU A 108 -10.46 -0.74 -0.96
CA LEU A 108 -9.57 -1.21 0.10
C LEU A 108 -8.42 -2.02 -0.51
N LYS A 109 -7.32 -2.11 0.23
CA LYS A 109 -6.21 -3.00 -0.13
C LYS A 109 -6.74 -4.43 -0.30
N ASN A 110 -6.32 -5.11 -1.36
CA ASN A 110 -6.67 -6.49 -1.64
C ASN A 110 -5.41 -7.30 -1.92
N THR A 111 -5.12 -8.26 -1.05
CA THR A 111 -4.01 -9.22 -1.14
C THR A 111 -4.51 -10.65 -0.96
N THR A 112 -5.81 -10.88 -1.11
CA THR A 112 -6.47 -12.15 -0.79
C THR A 112 -7.21 -12.74 -1.98
N GLY A 113 -6.71 -12.56 -3.17
CA GLY A 113 -7.28 -13.12 -4.39
C GLY A 113 -7.06 -12.25 -5.61
N LEU A 114 -7.61 -12.69 -6.74
CA LEU A 114 -7.45 -12.04 -8.03
C LEU A 114 -7.97 -10.60 -8.02
N SER A 115 -7.32 -9.75 -8.78
CA SER A 115 -7.72 -8.35 -9.00
C SER A 115 -8.90 -8.28 -9.98
N LEU A 116 -10.10 -8.72 -9.54
CA LEU A 116 -11.31 -8.75 -10.37
C LEU A 116 -11.74 -7.37 -10.88
N ASN A 117 -11.28 -6.29 -10.25
CA ASN A 117 -11.48 -4.94 -10.74
C ASN A 117 -10.87 -4.73 -12.15
N ALA A 118 -9.90 -5.53 -12.58
CA ALA A 118 -9.39 -5.51 -13.95
C ALA A 118 -10.49 -5.69 -15.00
N LEU A 119 -11.54 -6.45 -14.70
CA LEU A 119 -12.68 -6.67 -15.60
C LEU A 119 -13.56 -5.42 -15.79
N ILE A 120 -13.47 -4.46 -14.89
CA ILE A 120 -14.24 -3.21 -14.97
C ILE A 120 -13.38 -1.98 -15.26
N ASP A 121 -12.09 -2.02 -14.89
CA ASP A 121 -11.17 -0.89 -15.05
C ASP A 121 -10.56 -0.84 -16.47
N TYR A 122 -10.48 -2.00 -17.16
CA TYR A 122 -9.85 -2.13 -18.48
C TYR A 122 -10.82 -2.72 -19.51
N GLU A 123 -10.62 -2.30 -20.77
CA GLU A 123 -11.40 -2.80 -21.91
C GLU A 123 -10.59 -3.77 -22.78
N LEU A 124 -9.28 -3.51 -22.93
CA LEU A 124 -8.41 -4.35 -23.74
C LEU A 124 -8.09 -5.66 -23.01
N PRO A 125 -8.24 -6.82 -23.67
CA PRO A 125 -8.07 -8.11 -23.01
C PRO A 125 -6.65 -8.36 -22.48
N LEU A 126 -5.62 -7.80 -23.09
CA LEU A 126 -4.25 -7.88 -22.59
C LEU A 126 -4.06 -7.08 -21.30
N ASP A 127 -4.69 -5.91 -21.19
CA ASP A 127 -4.67 -5.12 -19.95
C ASP A 127 -5.42 -5.84 -18.83
N ILE A 128 -6.57 -6.44 -19.16
CA ILE A 128 -7.33 -7.29 -18.23
C ILE A 128 -6.44 -8.44 -17.74
N LEU A 129 -5.81 -9.20 -18.66
CA LEU A 129 -4.95 -10.31 -18.32
C LEU A 129 -3.79 -9.87 -17.41
N SER A 130 -3.06 -8.82 -17.81
CA SER A 130 -1.93 -8.31 -17.05
C SER A 130 -2.30 -7.89 -15.63
N HIS A 131 -3.45 -7.22 -15.47
CA HIS A 131 -3.90 -6.77 -14.16
C HIS A 131 -4.52 -7.90 -13.30
N LEU A 132 -5.10 -8.95 -13.92
CA LEU A 132 -5.51 -10.16 -13.21
C LEU A 132 -4.32 -10.95 -12.65
N MET A 133 -3.15 -10.87 -13.30
CA MET A 133 -1.92 -11.49 -12.78
C MET A 133 -1.45 -10.85 -11.47
N VAL A 134 -1.78 -9.57 -11.25
CA VAL A 134 -1.47 -8.87 -10.00
C VAL A 134 -2.40 -9.40 -8.90
N GLY A 135 -1.82 -10.04 -7.89
CA GLY A 135 -2.57 -10.69 -6.80
C GLY A 135 -3.00 -12.14 -7.11
N SER A 136 -2.52 -12.73 -8.22
CA SER A 136 -2.87 -14.11 -8.61
C SER A 136 -2.17 -15.20 -7.80
N GLU A 137 -1.17 -14.86 -7.00
CA GLU A 137 -0.34 -15.80 -6.20
C GLU A 137 0.29 -16.92 -7.06
N GLY A 138 0.54 -16.64 -8.34
CA GLY A 138 1.08 -17.60 -9.28
C GLY A 138 0.07 -18.63 -9.82
N THR A 139 -1.21 -18.51 -9.51
CA THR A 139 -2.25 -19.46 -9.93
C THR A 139 -2.62 -19.34 -11.41
N LEU A 140 -2.39 -18.19 -12.03
CA LEU A 140 -2.68 -17.93 -13.45
C LEU A 140 -1.45 -18.06 -14.35
N GLY A 141 -0.25 -17.99 -13.80
CA GLY A 141 0.99 -18.06 -14.55
C GLY A 141 2.16 -17.52 -13.74
N PHE A 142 3.35 -17.51 -14.34
CA PHE A 142 4.59 -17.02 -13.74
C PHE A 142 4.93 -15.63 -14.26
N ILE A 143 5.13 -14.67 -13.36
CA ILE A 143 5.57 -13.32 -13.69
C ILE A 143 7.09 -13.29 -13.71
N SER A 144 7.70 -13.23 -14.90
CA SER A 144 9.16 -13.26 -15.06
C SER A 144 9.80 -11.87 -14.94
N SER A 145 9.12 -10.82 -15.39
CA SER A 145 9.52 -9.42 -15.20
C SER A 145 8.30 -8.51 -15.12
N VAL A 146 8.50 -7.31 -14.57
CA VAL A 146 7.48 -6.27 -14.49
C VAL A 146 8.11 -4.91 -14.67
N THR A 147 7.42 -4.03 -15.40
CA THR A 147 7.73 -2.61 -15.53
C THR A 147 6.73 -1.82 -14.71
N TYR A 148 7.22 -0.94 -13.84
CA TYR A 148 6.41 -0.05 -13.03
C TYR A 148 6.56 1.40 -13.44
N HIS A 149 5.48 2.14 -13.41
CA HIS A 149 5.56 3.58 -13.24
C HIS A 149 6.13 3.88 -11.85
N THR A 150 7.24 4.63 -11.82
CA THR A 150 7.84 5.03 -10.54
C THR A 150 7.04 6.18 -9.91
N VAL A 151 7.13 6.31 -8.59
CA VAL A 151 6.49 7.40 -7.84
C VAL A 151 7.55 8.30 -7.19
N PRO A 152 7.23 9.57 -6.86
CA PRO A 152 8.14 10.43 -6.14
C PRO A 152 8.53 9.84 -4.77
N ASP A 153 9.79 9.94 -4.42
CA ASP A 153 10.27 9.70 -3.06
C ASP A 153 10.61 11.05 -2.41
N HIS A 154 9.62 11.61 -1.72
CA HIS A 154 9.74 12.93 -1.15
C HIS A 154 10.78 12.97 -0.02
N PRO A 155 11.79 13.86 -0.10
CA PRO A 155 12.91 13.90 0.85
C PRO A 155 12.53 14.43 2.23
N HIS A 156 11.52 15.32 2.29
CA HIS A 156 11.07 15.92 3.54
C HIS A 156 9.92 15.10 4.13
N LYS A 157 10.11 14.60 5.33
CA LYS A 157 9.12 13.76 6.03
C LYS A 157 9.11 14.10 7.52
N ALA A 158 7.95 13.93 8.14
CA ALA A 158 7.79 14.02 9.58
C ALA A 158 6.76 13.02 10.07
N SER A 159 6.94 12.51 11.28
CA SER A 159 5.99 11.62 11.95
C SER A 159 5.61 12.15 13.32
N ALA A 160 4.35 11.90 13.70
CA ALA A 160 3.80 12.18 15.01
C ALA A 160 3.12 10.93 15.58
N LEU A 161 2.99 10.85 16.90
CA LEU A 161 2.18 9.86 17.57
C LEU A 161 1.13 10.55 18.44
N VAL A 162 -0.13 10.35 18.14
CA VAL A 162 -1.26 10.91 18.90
C VAL A 162 -2.01 9.78 19.57
N VAL A 163 -2.13 9.81 20.89
CA VAL A 163 -2.81 8.81 21.69
C VAL A 163 -4.16 9.34 22.15
N PHE A 164 -5.20 8.63 21.80
CA PHE A 164 -6.60 8.90 22.17
C PHE A 164 -7.00 8.04 23.36
N PRO A 165 -7.99 8.47 24.17
CA PRO A 165 -8.42 7.71 25.37
C PRO A 165 -9.11 6.39 25.01
N ASP A 166 -9.60 6.23 23.79
CA ASP A 166 -10.32 5.05 23.34
C ASP A 166 -10.24 4.86 21.82
N VAL A 167 -10.59 3.65 21.36
CA VAL A 167 -10.57 3.27 19.95
C VAL A 167 -11.62 4.03 19.11
N GLN A 168 -12.74 4.44 19.71
CA GLN A 168 -13.80 5.17 18.99
C GLN A 168 -13.30 6.56 18.58
N SER A 169 -12.73 7.31 19.51
CA SER A 169 -12.11 8.61 19.24
C SER A 169 -11.00 8.49 18.19
N CYS A 170 -10.18 7.45 18.29
CA CYS A 170 -9.12 7.13 17.34
C CYS A 170 -9.68 6.89 15.92
N CYS A 171 -10.73 6.06 15.78
CA CYS A 171 -11.36 5.78 14.49
C CYS A 171 -12.04 7.02 13.88
N HIS A 172 -12.66 7.88 14.70
CA HIS A 172 -13.21 9.14 14.22
C HIS A 172 -12.11 10.06 13.67
N ALA A 173 -10.96 10.15 14.37
CA ALA A 173 -9.81 10.91 13.87
C ALA A 173 -9.30 10.37 12.53
N VAL A 174 -9.28 9.03 12.32
CA VAL A 174 -8.91 8.41 11.02
C VAL A 174 -9.85 8.87 9.90
N THR A 175 -11.16 8.99 10.16
CA THR A 175 -12.10 9.47 9.13
C THR A 175 -11.83 10.91 8.70
N VAL A 176 -11.40 11.76 9.62
CA VAL A 176 -11.00 13.14 9.31
C VAL A 176 -9.65 13.17 8.58
N LEU A 177 -8.67 12.40 9.06
CA LEU A 177 -7.33 12.33 8.47
C LEU A 177 -7.32 11.79 7.04
N LYS A 178 -8.31 10.99 6.64
CA LYS A 178 -8.42 10.45 5.28
C LYS A 178 -8.44 11.53 4.18
N SER A 179 -8.93 12.72 4.47
CA SER A 179 -8.98 13.87 3.54
C SER A 179 -7.80 14.83 3.70
N GLN A 180 -6.87 14.53 4.60
CA GLN A 180 -5.70 15.36 4.88
C GLN A 180 -4.48 14.88 4.09
N PRO A 181 -3.43 15.71 3.94
CA PRO A 181 -2.21 15.36 3.23
C PRO A 181 -1.30 14.43 4.06
N VAL A 182 -1.84 13.29 4.47
CA VAL A 182 -1.12 12.24 5.19
C VAL A 182 -0.56 11.22 4.22
N SER A 183 0.67 10.77 4.46
CA SER A 183 1.32 9.69 3.70
C SER A 183 1.05 8.31 4.32
N ALA A 184 0.90 8.27 5.65
CA ALA A 184 0.52 7.06 6.37
C ALA A 184 -0.22 7.43 7.66
N VAL A 185 -1.20 6.59 8.03
CA VAL A 185 -1.89 6.62 9.32
C VAL A 185 -2.02 5.19 9.81
N GLU A 186 -1.30 4.85 10.88
CA GLU A 186 -1.28 3.51 11.46
C GLU A 186 -1.92 3.53 12.84
N LEU A 187 -2.95 2.70 13.02
CA LEU A 187 -3.65 2.55 14.29
C LEU A 187 -2.97 1.48 15.14
N LEU A 188 -2.69 1.81 16.39
CA LEU A 188 -2.10 0.93 17.39
C LEU A 188 -3.04 0.87 18.60
N ASP A 189 -3.72 -0.24 18.78
CA ASP A 189 -4.57 -0.45 19.95
C ASP A 189 -3.75 -0.67 21.23
N ARG A 190 -4.41 -0.66 22.39
CA ARG A 190 -3.73 -0.83 23.68
C ARG A 190 -3.01 -2.19 23.81
N ARG A 191 -3.54 -3.23 23.19
CA ARG A 191 -2.88 -4.56 23.22
C ARG A 191 -1.58 -4.56 22.45
N SER A 192 -1.60 -3.95 21.26
CA SER A 192 -0.40 -3.74 20.45
C SER A 192 0.66 -2.92 21.20
N LEU A 193 0.28 -1.83 21.84
CA LEU A 193 1.20 -1.00 22.64
C LEU A 193 1.77 -1.78 23.85
N ARG A 194 0.94 -2.57 24.56
CA ARG A 194 1.39 -3.42 25.67
C ARG A 194 2.39 -4.49 25.23
N SER A 195 2.23 -5.06 24.05
CA SER A 195 3.12 -6.11 23.55
C SER A 195 4.58 -5.64 23.39
N VAL A 196 4.79 -4.32 23.32
CA VAL A 196 6.12 -3.71 23.12
C VAL A 196 6.59 -2.85 24.28
N GLU A 197 5.75 -2.49 25.26
CA GLU A 197 6.05 -1.53 26.32
C GLU A 197 7.24 -1.89 27.21
N ASN A 198 7.64 -3.18 27.23
CA ASN A 198 8.79 -3.68 27.98
C ASN A 198 10.05 -3.88 27.11
N LYS A 199 9.97 -3.63 25.81
CA LYS A 199 11.11 -3.78 24.91
C LYS A 199 12.12 -2.66 25.10
N ALA A 200 13.42 -2.96 24.89
CA ALA A 200 14.48 -1.98 24.98
C ALA A 200 14.25 -0.83 23.97
N GLY A 201 14.42 0.40 24.46
CA GLY A 201 14.23 1.61 23.66
C GLY A 201 12.78 2.09 23.52
N MET A 202 11.82 1.45 24.21
CA MET A 202 10.44 1.95 24.27
C MET A 202 10.32 3.13 25.24
N PRO A 203 9.59 4.20 24.89
CA PRO A 203 9.36 5.30 25.80
C PRO A 203 8.61 4.87 27.06
N VAL A 204 9.07 5.33 28.23
CA VAL A 204 8.48 4.96 29.53
C VAL A 204 7.00 5.30 29.64
N TRP A 205 6.55 6.37 28.99
CA TRP A 205 5.16 6.81 29.02
C TRP A 205 4.18 5.80 28.38
N VAL A 206 4.64 4.88 27.50
CA VAL A 206 3.79 3.85 26.89
C VAL A 206 3.17 2.95 27.98
N LYS A 207 3.88 2.67 29.07
CA LYS A 207 3.38 1.90 30.21
C LYS A 207 2.30 2.62 30.99
N ALA A 208 2.33 3.94 31.02
CA ALA A 208 1.42 4.78 31.80
C ALA A 208 0.08 5.06 31.10
N LEU A 209 -0.08 4.62 29.85
CA LEU A 209 -1.31 4.82 29.07
C LEU A 209 -2.50 4.09 29.69
N SER A 210 -3.68 4.69 29.58
CA SER A 210 -4.95 4.14 30.04
C SER A 210 -5.26 2.76 29.46
N ALA A 211 -6.18 2.03 30.09
CA ALA A 211 -6.52 0.67 29.69
C ALA A 211 -7.13 0.57 28.28
N ASN A 212 -7.75 1.62 27.79
CA ASN A 212 -8.45 1.68 26.50
C ASN A 212 -7.73 2.54 25.47
N ALA A 213 -6.54 3.11 25.80
CA ALA A 213 -5.78 3.98 24.92
C ALA A 213 -5.58 3.38 23.53
N CYS A 214 -5.69 4.24 22.52
CA CYS A 214 -5.46 3.87 21.13
C CYS A 214 -4.65 4.98 20.47
N ALA A 215 -3.59 4.63 19.74
CA ALA A 215 -2.69 5.60 19.13
C ALA A 215 -2.80 5.60 17.61
N LEU A 216 -2.57 6.77 17.01
CA LEU A 216 -2.30 6.94 15.59
C LEU A 216 -0.86 7.38 15.40
N LEU A 217 -0.10 6.58 14.67
CA LEU A 217 1.17 7.01 14.08
C LEU A 217 0.86 7.65 12.73
N ILE A 218 1.15 8.95 12.61
CA ILE A 218 0.81 9.74 11.44
C ILE A 218 2.12 10.17 10.77
N GLU A 219 2.22 9.99 9.47
CA GLU A 219 3.35 10.47 8.67
C GLU A 219 2.87 11.37 7.54
N SER A 220 3.58 12.48 7.29
CA SER A 220 3.43 13.28 6.08
C SER A 220 4.76 13.43 5.37
N ARG A 221 4.74 13.54 4.04
CA ARG A 221 5.91 13.70 3.17
C ARG A 221 5.65 14.77 2.13
N ALA A 222 6.66 15.57 1.83
CA ALA A 222 6.54 16.65 0.87
C ALA A 222 7.81 16.84 0.02
N ALA A 223 7.67 17.51 -1.12
CA ALA A 223 8.77 17.85 -2.01
C ALA A 223 9.66 18.97 -1.45
N SER A 224 9.12 19.82 -0.55
CA SER A 224 9.87 20.90 0.10
C SER A 224 9.54 20.98 1.57
N GLN A 225 10.45 21.57 2.34
CA GLN A 225 10.27 21.81 3.78
C GLN A 225 9.08 22.75 4.05
N ALA A 226 8.90 23.78 3.24
CA ALA A 226 7.79 24.72 3.39
C ALA A 226 6.42 24.00 3.20
N LEU A 227 6.29 23.20 2.15
CA LEU A 227 5.08 22.41 1.91
C LEU A 227 4.84 21.40 3.04
N LEU A 228 5.90 20.77 3.57
CA LEU A 228 5.76 19.87 4.70
C LEU A 228 5.16 20.61 5.90
N GLN A 229 5.69 21.79 6.28
CA GLN A 229 5.17 22.55 7.42
C GLN A 229 3.70 22.95 7.25
N GLU A 230 3.29 23.35 6.04
CA GLU A 230 1.90 23.65 5.73
C GLU A 230 1.00 22.41 5.93
N GLN A 231 1.42 21.26 5.40
CA GLN A 231 0.71 19.99 5.57
C GLN A 231 0.59 19.58 7.03
N LEU A 232 1.67 19.70 7.81
CA LEU A 232 1.66 19.36 9.25
C LEU A 232 0.68 20.25 10.02
N ALA A 233 0.68 21.56 9.76
CA ALA A 233 -0.27 22.49 10.37
C ALA A 233 -1.72 22.13 10.04
N GLN A 234 -2.01 21.82 8.78
CA GLN A 234 -3.33 21.38 8.34
C GLN A 234 -3.76 20.08 9.03
N ILE A 235 -2.89 19.08 9.09
CA ILE A 235 -3.17 17.78 9.75
C ILE A 235 -3.51 18.03 11.22
N MET A 236 -2.67 18.76 11.96
CA MET A 236 -2.87 19.00 13.39
C MET A 236 -4.15 19.80 13.66
N ALA A 237 -4.43 20.84 12.88
CA ALA A 237 -5.67 21.60 12.99
C ALA A 237 -6.93 20.73 12.80
N SER A 238 -6.85 19.76 11.88
CA SER A 238 -8.00 18.87 11.58
C SER A 238 -8.39 17.96 12.75
N ILE A 239 -7.45 17.60 13.61
CA ILE A 239 -7.66 16.70 14.75
C ILE A 239 -7.61 17.39 16.12
N ALA A 240 -7.40 18.71 16.16
CA ALA A 240 -7.24 19.48 17.41
C ALA A 240 -8.44 19.42 18.37
N HIS A 241 -9.63 19.11 17.85
CA HIS A 241 -10.87 19.05 18.66
C HIS A 241 -11.10 17.66 19.30
N PHE A 242 -10.28 16.65 18.97
CA PHE A 242 -10.41 15.32 19.58
C PHE A 242 -9.74 15.29 20.97
N PRO A 243 -10.29 14.48 21.91
CA PRO A 243 -9.63 14.27 23.19
C PRO A 243 -8.31 13.49 22.98
N VAL A 244 -7.22 14.01 23.53
CA VAL A 244 -5.88 13.43 23.42
C VAL A 244 -5.37 13.09 24.82
N GLU A 245 -4.93 11.85 25.04
CA GLU A 245 -4.30 11.41 26.29
C GLU A 245 -2.79 11.74 26.28
N LYS A 246 -2.14 11.52 25.14
CA LYS A 246 -0.71 11.82 24.95
C LYS A 246 -0.45 12.17 23.48
N GLN A 247 0.41 13.16 23.26
CA GLN A 247 0.86 13.55 21.93
C GLN A 247 2.39 13.62 21.90
N VAL A 248 2.96 13.07 20.83
CA VAL A 248 4.32 13.35 20.39
C VAL A 248 4.19 14.11 19.09
N ASP A 249 4.61 15.36 19.09
CA ASP A 249 4.48 16.27 17.95
C ASP A 249 5.24 15.78 16.73
N PHE A 250 4.87 16.28 15.56
CA PHE A 250 5.57 15.99 14.33
C PHE A 250 7.05 16.33 14.43
N SER A 251 7.89 15.36 14.13
CA SER A 251 9.33 15.51 14.10
C SER A 251 9.91 14.96 12.79
N SER A 252 10.82 15.73 12.20
CA SER A 252 11.70 15.30 11.12
C SER A 252 13.05 14.81 11.62
N ASP A 253 13.31 14.90 12.93
CA ASP A 253 14.53 14.37 13.55
C ASP A 253 14.56 12.85 13.39
N PRO A 254 15.60 12.29 12.75
CA PRO A 254 15.71 10.84 12.53
C PRO A 254 15.62 10.03 13.82
N VAL A 255 16.15 10.52 14.94
CA VAL A 255 16.11 9.81 16.22
C VAL A 255 14.68 9.65 16.72
N VAL A 256 13.89 10.73 16.72
CA VAL A 256 12.48 10.71 17.14
C VAL A 256 11.65 9.93 16.16
N TYR A 257 11.80 10.20 14.88
CA TYR A 257 11.08 9.54 13.79
C TYR A 257 11.28 8.02 13.82
N GLU A 258 12.52 7.54 13.89
CA GLU A 258 12.82 6.11 13.90
C GLU A 258 12.29 5.43 15.16
N GLN A 259 12.30 6.12 16.30
CA GLN A 259 11.73 5.59 17.55
C GLN A 259 10.21 5.39 17.44
N LEU A 260 9.47 6.33 16.85
CA LEU A 260 8.04 6.20 16.62
C LEU A 260 7.72 5.02 15.70
N TRP A 261 8.44 4.90 14.58
CA TRP A 261 8.29 3.77 13.66
C TRP A 261 8.75 2.44 14.26
N LYS A 262 9.72 2.47 15.19
CA LYS A 262 10.13 1.26 15.91
C LYS A 262 8.99 0.73 16.78
N ILE A 263 8.24 1.60 17.47
CA ILE A 263 7.04 1.17 18.22
C ILE A 263 6.12 0.36 17.30
N ARG A 264 5.81 0.89 16.12
CA ARG A 264 4.92 0.24 15.15
C ARG A 264 5.50 -1.09 14.60
N LYS A 265 6.78 -1.10 14.23
CA LYS A 265 7.42 -2.30 13.65
C LYS A 265 7.50 -3.45 14.66
N ASP A 266 7.76 -3.13 15.92
CA ASP A 266 7.94 -4.13 16.97
C ASP A 266 6.61 -4.74 17.44
N THR A 267 5.44 -4.10 17.17
CA THR A 267 4.12 -4.67 17.52
C THR A 267 3.77 -5.88 16.68
N PHE A 268 4.12 -5.89 15.38
CA PHE A 268 3.71 -6.93 14.45
C PHE A 268 4.17 -8.35 14.88
N PRO A 269 5.47 -8.61 15.12
CA PRO A 269 5.91 -9.92 15.58
C PRO A 269 5.48 -10.22 17.02
N ALA A 270 5.27 -9.19 17.85
CA ALA A 270 4.90 -9.38 19.25
C ALA A 270 3.43 -9.81 19.42
N VAL A 271 2.52 -9.31 18.60
CA VAL A 271 1.10 -9.70 18.63
C VAL A 271 0.89 -11.11 18.07
N GLY A 272 1.71 -11.54 17.10
CA GLY A 272 1.65 -12.89 16.54
C GLY A 272 2.27 -13.99 17.43
N ALA A 273 2.92 -13.60 18.52
CA ALA A 273 3.57 -14.52 19.46
C ALA A 273 2.76 -14.75 20.76
N VAL A 274 1.55 -14.20 20.86
CA VAL A 274 0.65 -14.30 22.03
C VAL A 274 -0.44 -15.32 21.79
#